data_20ba9f81e95cf90b0569e9048c919250
#
_entry.id   20ba9f81e95cf90b0569e9048c919250
#
_cell.length_a   1.000
_cell.length_b   1.000
_cell.length_c   1.000
_cell.angle_alpha   90.00
_cell.angle_beta   90.00
_cell.angle_gamma   90.00
#
_symmetry.space_group_name_H-M   'P 1'
#
loop_
_entity.id
_entity.type
_entity.pdbx_description
1 polymer ?
#
loop_
_entity_poly.entity_id
_entity_poly.type
_entity_poly.pdbx_seq_one_letter_code
_entity_poly.pdbx_strand_id
1 'polypeptide(L)'
;MTLRHFHIFSTVCKKESITKAAEELNMAQPAVSFAIRELESYYGTKLFERMNRRLYITDAGKQLLVYADSVLAQCNEAKDVLSDINAMTQIRLGANVSVGNSWLQNCIDGFEKIHPEIPIYTSVQNSSQLEKQL
;
A
#
# COMPACT_ATOMS: atom_id res chain seq x y z
N MET A 1 -3.06 1.75 -21.37
CA MET A 1 -3.54 1.97 -19.99
C MET A 1 -2.86 1.02 -19.03
N THR A 2 -2.43 1.48 -17.85
CA THR A 2 -1.74 0.72 -16.81
C THR A 2 -2.25 1.14 -15.42
N LEU A 3 -1.91 0.39 -14.36
CA LEU A 3 -2.21 0.76 -12.96
C LEU A 3 -1.65 2.13 -12.58
N ARG A 4 -0.51 2.51 -13.16
CA ARG A 4 0.08 3.84 -12.96
C ARG A 4 -0.86 4.96 -13.42
N HIS A 5 -1.59 4.77 -14.50
CA HIS A 5 -2.58 5.74 -14.97
C HIS A 5 -3.73 5.90 -13.96
N PHE A 6 -4.22 4.81 -13.37
CA PHE A 6 -5.23 4.87 -12.31
C PHE A 6 -4.72 5.58 -11.06
N HIS A 7 -3.47 5.32 -10.66
CA HIS A 7 -2.86 6.00 -9.53
C HIS A 7 -2.73 7.50 -9.76
N ILE A 8 -2.24 7.91 -10.94
CA ILE A 8 -2.16 9.32 -11.34
C ILE A 8 -3.55 9.96 -11.35
N PHE A 9 -4.53 9.31 -11.96
CA PHE A 9 -5.90 9.80 -12.05
C PHE A 9 -6.54 9.98 -10.66
N SER A 10 -6.47 8.98 -9.78
CA SER A 10 -6.97 9.07 -8.40
C SER A 10 -6.30 10.20 -7.63
N THR A 11 -4.98 10.38 -7.76
CA THR A 11 -4.25 11.47 -7.12
C THR A 11 -4.71 12.84 -7.65
N VAL A 12 -4.91 12.99 -8.96
CA VAL A 12 -5.43 14.24 -9.55
C VAL A 12 -6.83 14.55 -9.01
N CYS A 13 -7.70 13.54 -8.88
CA CYS A 13 -9.03 13.71 -8.28
C CYS A 13 -8.95 14.21 -6.83
N LYS A 14 -8.08 13.62 -6.03
CA LYS A 14 -7.89 13.99 -4.60
C LYS A 14 -7.33 15.40 -4.42
N LYS A 15 -6.43 15.82 -5.32
CA LYS A 15 -5.78 17.15 -5.24
C LYS A 15 -6.56 18.24 -5.96
N GLU A 16 -7.51 17.88 -6.82
CA GLU A 16 -8.24 18.82 -7.70
C GLU A 16 -7.30 19.75 -8.50
N SER A 17 -6.09 19.30 -8.74
CA SER A 17 -5.01 20.04 -9.37
C SER A 17 -3.97 19.12 -9.97
N ILE A 18 -3.69 19.29 -11.27
CA ILE A 18 -2.63 18.54 -11.95
C ILE A 18 -1.25 18.88 -11.37
N THR A 19 -1.00 20.15 -11.06
CA THR A 19 0.29 20.59 -10.50
C THR A 19 0.54 19.98 -9.11
N LYS A 20 -0.45 20.05 -8.20
CA LYS A 20 -0.32 19.45 -6.86
C LYS A 20 -0.20 17.93 -6.91
N ALA A 21 -0.90 17.29 -7.84
CA ALA A 21 -0.76 15.84 -8.04
C ALA A 21 0.64 15.48 -8.57
N ALA A 22 1.19 16.27 -9.48
CA ALA A 22 2.54 16.09 -9.99
C ALA A 22 3.61 16.22 -8.86
N GLU A 23 3.46 17.20 -7.99
CA GLU A 23 4.31 17.38 -6.82
C GLU A 23 4.25 16.17 -5.89
N GLU A 24 3.05 15.69 -5.54
CA GLU A 24 2.88 14.52 -4.68
C GLU A 24 3.46 13.23 -5.29
N LEU A 25 3.31 13.07 -6.60
CA LEU A 25 3.81 11.92 -7.32
C LEU A 25 5.30 12.01 -7.70
N ASN A 26 5.97 13.11 -7.37
CA ASN A 26 7.34 13.42 -7.83
C ASN A 26 7.49 13.28 -9.35
N MET A 27 6.53 13.79 -10.09
CA MET A 27 6.47 13.75 -11.55
C MET A 27 6.45 15.16 -12.13
N ALA A 28 6.91 15.30 -13.38
CA ALA A 28 6.72 16.53 -14.13
C ALA A 28 5.22 16.74 -14.47
N GLN A 29 4.72 17.96 -14.31
CA GLN A 29 3.31 18.29 -14.61
C GLN A 29 2.87 17.88 -16.03
N PRO A 30 3.69 18.06 -17.09
CA PRO A 30 3.33 17.58 -18.43
C PRO A 30 3.12 16.06 -18.51
N ALA A 31 3.87 15.27 -17.72
CA ALA A 31 3.72 13.81 -17.67
C ALA A 31 2.38 13.41 -17.04
N VAL A 32 1.96 14.07 -15.97
CA VAL A 32 0.63 13.86 -15.36
C VAL A 32 -0.46 14.24 -16.34
N SER A 33 -0.37 15.41 -16.99
CA SER A 33 -1.32 15.85 -18.01
C SER A 33 -1.41 14.87 -19.19
N PHE A 34 -0.29 14.31 -19.59
CA PHE A 34 -0.24 13.32 -20.67
C PHE A 34 -0.96 12.03 -20.27
N ALA A 35 -0.68 11.51 -19.08
CA ALA A 35 -1.33 10.30 -18.56
C ALA A 35 -2.86 10.45 -18.47
N ILE A 36 -3.36 11.62 -18.06
CA ILE A 36 -4.80 11.89 -18.04
C ILE A 36 -5.37 11.87 -19.46
N ARG A 37 -4.69 12.49 -20.43
CA ARG A 37 -5.12 12.46 -21.84
C ARG A 37 -5.13 11.04 -22.43
N GLU A 38 -4.16 10.21 -22.08
CA GLU A 38 -4.15 8.81 -22.49
C GLU A 38 -5.33 8.03 -21.93
N LEU A 39 -5.73 8.27 -20.67
CA LEU A 39 -6.94 7.68 -20.09
C LEU A 39 -8.20 8.17 -20.80
N GLU A 40 -8.32 9.47 -21.01
CA GLU A 40 -9.46 10.05 -21.75
C GLU A 40 -9.58 9.48 -23.17
N SER A 41 -8.43 9.33 -23.85
CA SER A 41 -8.38 8.70 -25.17
C SER A 41 -8.79 7.23 -25.14
N TYR A 42 -8.33 6.48 -24.13
CA TYR A 42 -8.64 5.06 -23.98
C TYR A 42 -10.14 4.81 -23.76
N TYR A 43 -10.76 5.64 -22.90
CA TYR A 43 -12.20 5.52 -22.59
C TYR A 43 -13.11 6.33 -23.54
N GLY A 44 -12.53 7.12 -24.43
CA GLY A 44 -13.27 7.93 -25.41
C GLY A 44 -14.14 9.02 -24.78
N THR A 45 -13.80 9.47 -23.57
CA THR A 45 -14.57 10.48 -22.84
C THR A 45 -13.68 11.40 -22.02
N LYS A 46 -14.14 12.61 -21.73
CA LYS A 46 -13.47 13.54 -20.83
C LYS A 46 -13.70 13.15 -19.39
N LEU A 47 -12.62 13.07 -18.62
CA LEU A 47 -12.64 12.77 -17.19
C LEU A 47 -12.56 14.04 -16.35
N PHE A 48 -11.97 15.10 -16.91
CA PHE A 48 -11.90 16.42 -16.29
C PHE A 48 -12.31 17.52 -17.26
N GLU A 49 -12.85 18.58 -16.70
CA GLU A 49 -13.14 19.84 -17.37
C GLU A 49 -12.43 20.99 -16.65
N ARG A 50 -12.02 22.00 -17.45
CA ARG A 50 -11.43 23.23 -16.91
C ARG A 50 -12.44 24.37 -17.06
N MET A 51 -12.87 24.90 -15.92
CA MET A 51 -13.71 26.07 -15.86
C MET A 51 -13.09 27.09 -14.87
N ASN A 52 -13.01 28.36 -15.27
CA ASN A 52 -12.49 29.43 -14.43
C ASN A 52 -11.12 29.12 -13.80
N ARG A 53 -10.20 28.54 -14.58
CA ARG A 53 -8.86 28.11 -14.17
C ARG A 53 -8.82 26.99 -13.10
N ARG A 54 -9.97 26.36 -12.82
CA ARG A 54 -10.06 25.22 -11.91
C ARG A 54 -10.33 23.95 -12.68
N LEU A 55 -9.89 22.85 -12.11
CA LEU A 55 -10.10 21.51 -12.64
C LEU A 55 -11.32 20.90 -11.94
N TYR A 56 -12.27 20.42 -12.71
CA TYR A 56 -13.47 19.74 -12.23
C TYR A 56 -13.54 18.34 -12.81
N ILE A 57 -13.89 17.37 -11.97
CA ILE A 57 -14.13 15.99 -12.41
C ILE A 57 -15.50 15.91 -13.09
N THR A 58 -15.58 15.26 -14.24
CA THR A 58 -16.84 14.97 -14.93
C THR A 58 -17.61 13.83 -14.28
N ASP A 59 -18.87 13.60 -14.66
CA ASP A 59 -19.62 12.44 -14.19
C ASP A 59 -18.98 11.12 -14.64
N ALA A 60 -18.41 11.06 -15.85
CA ALA A 60 -17.62 9.93 -16.31
C ALA A 60 -16.36 9.73 -15.43
N GLY A 61 -15.68 10.83 -15.06
CA GLY A 61 -14.55 10.80 -14.16
C GLY A 61 -14.93 10.26 -12.78
N LYS A 62 -16.06 10.68 -12.20
CA LYS A 62 -16.55 10.18 -10.91
C LYS A 62 -16.81 8.67 -10.95
N GLN A 63 -17.43 8.18 -12.02
CA GLN A 63 -17.63 6.75 -12.21
C GLN A 63 -16.30 5.99 -12.33
N LEU A 64 -15.39 6.48 -13.16
CA LEU A 64 -14.08 5.86 -13.31
C LEU A 64 -13.30 5.84 -11.98
N LEU A 65 -13.43 6.88 -11.15
CA LEU A 65 -12.73 6.97 -9.85
C LEU A 65 -13.11 5.80 -8.93
N VAL A 66 -14.38 5.42 -8.89
CA VAL A 66 -14.84 4.27 -8.09
C VAL A 66 -14.13 2.99 -8.54
N TYR A 67 -14.04 2.74 -9.84
CA TYR A 67 -13.36 1.56 -10.37
C TYR A 67 -11.84 1.64 -10.18
N ALA A 68 -11.24 2.80 -10.43
CA ALA A 68 -9.79 3.01 -10.26
C ALA A 68 -9.36 2.76 -8.81
N ASP A 69 -10.08 3.33 -7.84
CA ASP A 69 -9.79 3.14 -6.42
C ASP A 69 -10.01 1.68 -5.98
N SER A 70 -11.04 0.99 -6.51
CA SER A 70 -11.27 -0.43 -6.26
C SER A 70 -10.13 -1.30 -6.78
N VAL A 71 -9.67 -1.08 -8.01
CA VAL A 71 -8.54 -1.82 -8.61
C VAL A 71 -7.25 -1.58 -7.83
N LEU A 72 -6.97 -0.33 -7.44
CA LEU A 72 -5.79 0.00 -6.65
C LEU A 72 -5.84 -0.63 -5.25
N ALA A 73 -7.01 -0.65 -4.60
CA ALA A 73 -7.21 -1.30 -3.31
C ALA A 73 -6.95 -2.81 -3.40
N GLN A 74 -7.48 -3.49 -4.43
CA GLN A 74 -7.24 -4.92 -4.64
C GLN A 74 -5.76 -5.24 -4.89
N CYS A 75 -5.05 -4.40 -5.63
CA CYS A 75 -3.61 -4.57 -5.83
C CYS A 75 -2.82 -4.41 -4.53
N ASN A 76 -3.22 -3.48 -3.66
CA ASN A 76 -2.59 -3.31 -2.36
C ASN A 76 -2.90 -4.48 -1.43
N GLU A 77 -4.14 -4.94 -1.38
CA GLU A 77 -4.54 -6.14 -0.62
C GLU A 77 -3.75 -7.37 -1.05
N ALA A 78 -3.59 -7.60 -2.35
CA ALA A 78 -2.77 -8.70 -2.86
C ALA A 78 -1.31 -8.60 -2.39
N LYS A 79 -0.75 -7.39 -2.35
CA LYS A 79 0.60 -7.15 -1.85
C LYS A 79 0.72 -7.47 -0.35
N ASP A 80 -0.28 -7.09 0.45
CA ASP A 80 -0.31 -7.34 1.88
C ASP A 80 -0.43 -8.84 2.16
N VAL A 81 -1.34 -9.54 1.48
CA VAL A 81 -1.51 -11.00 1.58
C VAL A 81 -0.21 -11.75 1.23
N LEU A 82 0.46 -11.35 0.15
CA LEU A 82 1.73 -11.97 -0.25
C LEU A 82 2.88 -11.65 0.71
N SER A 83 2.86 -10.47 1.32
CA SER A 83 3.82 -10.10 2.38
C SER A 83 3.60 -10.96 3.62
N ASP A 84 2.35 -11.22 3.99
CA ASP A 84 2.00 -12.08 5.13
C ASP A 84 2.36 -13.55 4.87
N ILE A 85 2.20 -14.05 3.65
CA ILE A 85 2.67 -15.39 3.25
C ILE A 85 4.19 -15.49 3.40
N ASN A 86 4.93 -14.48 2.99
CA ASN A 86 6.38 -14.44 3.19
C ASN A 86 6.77 -14.29 4.67
N ALA A 87 5.94 -13.62 5.48
CA ALA A 87 6.11 -13.52 6.93
C ALA A 87 5.78 -14.83 7.66
N MET A 88 4.89 -15.67 7.12
CA MET A 88 4.59 -17.00 7.66
C MET A 88 5.76 -18.00 7.55
N THR A 89 6.79 -17.70 6.77
CA THR A 89 8.03 -18.49 6.75
C THR A 89 8.97 -18.17 7.91
N GLN A 90 8.61 -17.26 8.79
CA GLN A 90 9.38 -16.88 9.97
C GLN A 90 8.46 -16.72 11.18
N ILE A 91 8.92 -17.18 12.34
CA ILE A 91 8.20 -16.98 13.61
C ILE A 91 8.81 -15.79 14.33
N ARG A 92 7.98 -14.82 14.70
CA ARG A 92 8.38 -13.70 15.57
C ARG A 92 7.74 -13.89 16.93
N LEU A 93 8.58 -14.06 17.97
CA LEU A 93 8.14 -14.20 19.35
C LEU A 93 8.49 -12.95 20.14
N GLY A 94 7.46 -12.32 20.72
CA GLY A 94 7.65 -11.30 21.73
C GLY A 94 7.48 -11.91 23.13
N ALA A 95 8.45 -11.71 24.01
CA ALA A 95 8.37 -12.16 25.39
C ALA A 95 8.60 -11.01 26.37
N ASN A 96 7.86 -11.03 27.48
CA ASN A 96 8.14 -10.15 28.59
C ASN A 96 9.41 -10.61 29.33
N VAL A 97 10.17 -9.67 29.88
CA VAL A 97 11.41 -9.90 30.63
C VAL A 97 11.26 -10.97 31.74
N SER A 98 10.06 -11.07 32.34
CA SER A 98 9.77 -12.04 33.39
C SER A 98 9.68 -13.50 32.93
N VAL A 99 9.42 -13.77 31.66
CA VAL A 99 9.20 -15.12 31.10
C VAL A 99 10.37 -15.55 30.20
N GLY A 100 11.24 -14.60 29.81
CA GLY A 100 12.18 -14.76 28.71
C GLY A 100 13.44 -15.55 28.99
N ASN A 101 13.72 -15.98 30.23
CA ASN A 101 15.12 -16.32 30.54
C ASN A 101 15.56 -17.76 30.38
N SER A 102 14.76 -18.77 30.55
CA SER A 102 15.25 -20.15 30.36
C SER A 102 14.20 -21.06 29.72
N TRP A 103 12.95 -20.89 30.10
CA TRP A 103 11.87 -21.72 29.56
C TRP A 103 11.61 -21.46 28.06
N LEU A 104 11.56 -20.18 27.67
CA LEU A 104 11.35 -19.78 26.29
C LEU A 104 12.49 -20.25 25.39
N GLN A 105 13.74 -20.11 25.86
CA GLN A 105 14.92 -20.55 25.11
C GLN A 105 14.88 -22.07 24.87
N ASN A 106 14.54 -22.86 25.89
CA ASN A 106 14.39 -24.30 25.73
C ASN A 106 13.30 -24.71 24.76
N CYS A 107 12.18 -23.96 24.71
CA CYS A 107 11.11 -24.17 23.72
C CYS A 107 11.59 -23.84 22.30
N ILE A 108 12.33 -22.76 22.12
CA ILE A 108 12.91 -22.34 20.84
C ILE A 108 13.90 -23.39 20.35
N ASP A 109 14.84 -23.79 21.18
CA ASP A 109 15.83 -24.81 20.85
C ASP A 109 15.20 -26.16 20.50
N GLY A 110 14.08 -26.52 21.16
CA GLY A 110 13.28 -27.68 20.85
C GLY A 110 12.59 -27.58 19.48
N PHE A 111 12.05 -26.42 19.16
CA PHE A 111 11.37 -26.17 17.89
C PHE A 111 12.37 -26.12 16.72
N GLU A 112 13.50 -25.43 16.86
CA GLU A 112 14.55 -25.35 15.84
C GLU A 112 15.16 -26.72 15.48
N LYS A 113 15.21 -27.65 16.44
CA LYS A 113 15.65 -29.03 16.18
C LYS A 113 14.66 -29.80 15.30
N ILE A 114 13.37 -29.50 15.42
CA ILE A 114 12.31 -30.20 14.65
C ILE A 114 12.07 -29.49 13.32
N HIS A 115 12.19 -28.18 13.27
CA HIS A 115 11.92 -27.31 12.13
C HIS A 115 13.07 -26.35 11.82
N PRO A 116 14.24 -26.85 11.39
CA PRO A 116 15.42 -26.01 11.14
C PRO A 116 15.21 -25.05 9.94
N GLU A 117 14.21 -25.30 9.10
CA GLU A 117 13.84 -24.48 7.95
C GLU A 117 13.06 -23.19 8.32
N ILE A 118 12.56 -23.08 9.57
CA ILE A 118 11.75 -21.94 10.01
C ILE A 118 12.58 -21.08 10.96
N PRO A 119 13.07 -19.91 10.54
CA PRO A 119 13.80 -19.02 11.42
C PRO A 119 12.88 -18.41 12.49
N ILE A 120 13.33 -18.41 13.74
CA ILE A 120 12.65 -17.78 14.87
C ILE A 120 13.38 -16.50 15.24
N TYR A 121 12.64 -15.40 15.27
CA TYR A 121 13.13 -14.11 15.75
C TYR A 121 12.52 -13.80 17.10
N THR A 122 13.35 -13.63 18.12
CA THR A 122 12.89 -13.31 19.48
C THR A 122 13.15 -11.84 19.81
N SER A 123 12.16 -11.20 20.40
CA SER A 123 12.27 -9.87 20.97
C SER A 123 11.84 -9.91 22.42
N VAL A 124 12.74 -9.56 23.33
CA VAL A 124 12.44 -9.45 24.77
C VAL A 124 12.28 -7.98 25.11
N GLN A 125 11.06 -7.56 25.44
CA GLN A 125 10.72 -6.16 25.71
C GLN A 125 9.75 -6.04 26.90
N ASN A 126 9.60 -4.83 27.42
CA ASN A 126 8.59 -4.55 28.44
C ASN A 126 7.19 -4.57 27.81
N SER A 127 6.19 -4.99 28.59
CA SER A 127 4.78 -5.20 28.12
C SER A 127 4.19 -4.02 27.35
N SER A 128 4.53 -2.79 27.72
CA SER A 128 4.04 -1.57 27.05
C SER A 128 4.63 -1.33 25.64
N GLN A 129 5.72 -1.99 25.29
CA GLN A 129 6.36 -1.91 23.98
C GLN A 129 5.89 -3.03 23.05
N LEU A 130 5.53 -4.19 23.58
CA LEU A 130 4.99 -5.32 22.82
C LEU A 130 3.62 -5.03 22.21
N GLU A 131 2.73 -4.31 22.93
CA GLU A 131 1.41 -3.95 22.43
C GLU A 131 1.41 -2.99 21.23
N LYS A 132 2.51 -2.26 21.02
CA LYS A 132 2.63 -1.31 19.90
C LYS A 132 3.17 -1.96 18.61
N GLN A 133 3.64 -3.21 18.66
CA GLN A 133 4.22 -3.92 17.50
C GLN A 133 3.35 -5.07 16.99
N LEU A 134 2.27 -5.36 17.67
CA LEU A 134 1.22 -6.29 17.24
C LEU A 134 0.14 -5.58 16.44
#